data_f106384e8ac3e039d0ed98b7758bb264
#
_entry.id   f106384e8ac3e039d0ed98b7758bb264
#
_cell.length_a   1.000
_cell.length_b   1.000
_cell.length_c   1.000
_cell.angle_alpha   90.00
_cell.angle_beta   90.00
_cell.angle_gamma   90.00
#
_symmetry.space_group_name_H-M   'P 1'
#
loop_
_entity.id
_entity.type
_entity.pdbx_description
1 polymer ?
#
loop_
_entity_poly.entity_id
_entity_poly.type
_entity_poly.pdbx_seq_one_letter_code
_entity_poly.pdbx_strand_id
1 'polypeptide(L)'
;EEADELYEIKKKKLTQGDELQPGVQKMVKVFIAIKRRLQAGDKMAGRHGNKGVVSRILPVEDMPYMADGRPVDIVLNPLGVPSRMNIGQILEVHLGWAAKGIGERIDRMLKEQRKASELREFLNKLYNSSGKKEDLDALTDEEIIELASNLRKGASFASPVFDGAKESEIREMLNLAYPSNDPEVEKLGFNDSKTQI
;
A
#
# COMPACT_ATOMS: atom_id res chain seq x y z
N GLU A 1 -37.05 18.79 24.08
CA GLU A 1 -37.92 17.81 24.76
C GLU A 1 -37.99 16.48 24.00
N GLU A 2 -38.53 16.42 22.77
CA GLU A 2 -38.64 15.18 21.99
C GLU A 2 -37.26 14.55 21.64
N ALA A 3 -36.27 15.35 21.36
CA ALA A 3 -34.89 14.92 21.11
C ALA A 3 -34.23 14.38 22.41
N ASP A 4 -34.54 14.97 23.54
CA ASP A 4 -34.00 14.54 24.84
C ASP A 4 -34.62 13.22 25.27
N GLU A 5 -35.90 13.01 25.01
CA GLU A 5 -36.60 11.74 25.28
C GLU A 5 -36.02 10.62 24.40
N LEU A 6 -35.80 10.86 23.10
CA LEU A 6 -35.17 9.90 22.20
C LEU A 6 -33.74 9.58 22.60
N TYR A 7 -33.00 10.56 23.10
CA TYR A 7 -31.64 10.35 23.61
C TYR A 7 -31.66 9.45 24.86
N GLU A 8 -32.51 9.73 25.83
CA GLU A 8 -32.63 8.92 27.05
C GLU A 8 -33.09 7.48 26.75
N ILE A 9 -34.03 7.28 25.82
CA ILE A 9 -34.45 5.95 25.36
C ILE A 9 -33.27 5.18 24.72
N LYS A 10 -32.52 5.82 23.85
CA LYS A 10 -31.32 5.20 23.20
C LYS A 10 -30.21 4.90 24.22
N LYS A 11 -29.96 5.81 25.14
CA LYS A 11 -29.00 5.64 26.23
C LYS A 11 -29.38 4.47 27.13
N LYS A 12 -30.68 4.37 27.50
CA LYS A 12 -31.18 3.28 28.28
C LYS A 12 -31.07 1.91 27.60
N LYS A 13 -31.32 1.84 26.28
CA LYS A 13 -31.11 0.63 25.48
C LYS A 13 -29.64 0.20 25.41
N LEU A 14 -28.73 1.16 25.29
CA LEU A 14 -27.29 0.88 25.25
C LEU A 14 -26.74 0.43 26.61
N THR A 15 -27.24 1.00 27.70
CA THR A 15 -26.81 0.64 29.06
C THR A 15 -27.43 -0.66 29.58
N GLN A 16 -28.64 -1.02 29.15
CA GLN A 16 -29.27 -2.30 29.51
C GLN A 16 -28.67 -3.51 28.80
N GLY A 17 -27.98 -3.29 27.66
CA GLY A 17 -27.44 -4.38 26.83
C GLY A 17 -28.53 -5.21 26.15
N ASP A 18 -28.15 -6.34 25.59
CA ASP A 18 -29.09 -7.28 24.96
C ASP A 18 -29.97 -7.96 26.01
N GLU A 19 -31.27 -8.03 25.75
CA GLU A 19 -32.19 -8.77 26.59
C GLU A 19 -31.85 -10.26 26.56
N LEU A 20 -31.49 -10.81 27.71
CA LEU A 20 -31.21 -12.23 27.85
C LEU A 20 -32.52 -13.02 27.98
N GLN A 21 -32.54 -14.22 27.44
CA GLN A 21 -33.71 -15.10 27.58
C GLN A 21 -33.95 -15.47 29.05
N PRO A 22 -35.21 -15.76 29.45
CA PRO A 22 -35.51 -16.17 30.81
C PRO A 22 -34.65 -17.37 31.23
N GLY A 23 -34.00 -17.25 32.39
CA GLY A 23 -33.13 -18.29 32.93
C GLY A 23 -31.67 -18.19 32.54
N VAL A 24 -31.30 -17.28 31.61
CA VAL A 24 -29.91 -17.01 31.22
C VAL A 24 -29.35 -15.87 32.05
N GLN A 25 -28.34 -16.13 32.85
CA GLN A 25 -27.71 -15.12 33.71
C GLN A 25 -26.65 -14.31 32.95
N LYS A 26 -25.93 -14.96 32.02
CA LYS A 26 -24.83 -14.33 31.26
C LYS A 26 -24.60 -15.06 29.95
N MET A 27 -24.40 -14.30 28.88
CA MET A 27 -24.02 -14.84 27.57
C MET A 27 -22.60 -14.42 27.25
N VAL A 28 -21.78 -15.39 26.87
CA VAL A 28 -20.40 -15.16 26.44
C VAL A 28 -20.26 -15.57 25.00
N LYS A 29 -19.83 -14.65 24.13
CA LYS A 29 -19.46 -14.94 22.74
C LYS A 29 -17.95 -15.16 22.69
N VAL A 30 -17.54 -16.38 22.32
CA VAL A 30 -16.12 -16.70 22.14
C VAL A 30 -15.80 -16.70 20.65
N PHE A 31 -14.87 -15.88 20.25
CA PHE A 31 -14.37 -15.83 18.86
C PHE A 31 -13.07 -16.63 18.78
N ILE A 32 -13.01 -17.61 17.89
CA ILE A 32 -11.83 -18.41 17.65
C ILE A 32 -11.28 -18.05 16.29
N ALA A 33 -10.00 -17.61 16.24
CA ALA A 33 -9.27 -17.38 15.01
C ALA A 33 -8.41 -18.59 14.69
N ILE A 34 -8.60 -19.17 13.51
CA ILE A 34 -7.80 -20.31 13.01
C ILE A 34 -7.05 -19.84 11.77
N LYS A 35 -5.71 -19.89 11.82
CA LYS A 35 -4.85 -19.60 10.67
C LYS A 35 -4.69 -20.88 9.83
N ARG A 36 -5.25 -20.88 8.63
CA ARG A 36 -5.07 -21.96 7.65
C ARG A 36 -4.07 -21.54 6.57
N ARG A 37 -3.27 -22.49 6.11
CA ARG A 37 -2.39 -22.27 4.95
C ARG A 37 -3.20 -22.31 3.67
N LEU A 38 -2.78 -21.49 2.71
CA LEU A 38 -3.33 -21.50 1.36
C LEU A 38 -3.03 -22.84 0.68
N GLN A 39 -4.02 -23.38 -0.03
CA GLN A 39 -3.91 -24.63 -0.76
C GLN A 39 -4.35 -24.45 -2.22
N ALA A 40 -3.89 -25.34 -3.10
CA ALA A 40 -4.39 -25.40 -4.45
C ALA A 40 -5.91 -25.67 -4.44
N GLY A 41 -6.67 -24.93 -5.24
CA GLY A 41 -8.13 -24.94 -5.24
C GLY A 41 -8.78 -23.83 -4.42
N ASP A 42 -8.04 -23.16 -3.55
CA ASP A 42 -8.57 -22.01 -2.79
C ASP A 42 -8.81 -20.82 -3.72
N LYS A 43 -9.90 -20.09 -3.45
CA LYS A 43 -10.26 -18.93 -4.24
C LYS A 43 -9.62 -17.67 -3.65
N MET A 44 -8.93 -16.94 -4.50
CA MET A 44 -8.35 -15.63 -4.17
C MET A 44 -8.88 -14.54 -5.08
N ALA A 45 -8.90 -13.31 -4.59
CA ALA A 45 -9.28 -12.13 -5.38
C ALA A 45 -8.51 -10.90 -4.91
N GLY A 46 -8.26 -10.00 -5.84
CA GLY A 46 -7.81 -8.65 -5.54
C GLY A 46 -8.98 -7.67 -5.42
N ARG A 47 -8.66 -6.37 -5.41
CA ARG A 47 -9.65 -5.27 -5.27
C ARG A 47 -10.31 -4.85 -6.59
N HIS A 48 -9.92 -5.43 -7.72
CA HIS A 48 -10.34 -5.03 -9.07
C HIS A 48 -11.21 -6.07 -9.78
N GLY A 49 -11.92 -6.90 -9.03
CA GLY A 49 -12.74 -7.97 -9.62
C GLY A 49 -11.92 -9.12 -10.24
N ASN A 50 -10.62 -9.14 -10.00
CA ASN A 50 -9.68 -10.15 -10.47
C ASN A 50 -9.71 -11.38 -9.56
N LYS A 51 -10.75 -12.16 -9.66
CA LYS A 51 -10.91 -13.42 -8.92
C LYS A 51 -10.25 -14.58 -9.65
N GLY A 52 -9.65 -15.47 -8.91
CA GLY A 52 -9.03 -16.66 -9.45
C GLY A 52 -8.95 -17.78 -8.41
N VAL A 53 -8.60 -18.96 -8.88
CA VAL A 53 -8.36 -20.13 -8.03
C VAL A 53 -6.87 -20.41 -8.04
N VAL A 54 -6.30 -20.70 -6.88
CA VAL A 54 -4.89 -21.11 -6.76
C VAL A 54 -4.72 -22.43 -7.51
N SER A 55 -4.00 -22.40 -8.62
CA SER A 55 -3.75 -23.59 -9.43
C SER A 55 -2.53 -24.36 -8.94
N ARG A 56 -1.50 -23.67 -8.49
CA ARG A 56 -0.24 -24.28 -8.08
C ARG A 56 0.44 -23.48 -6.99
N ILE A 57 1.12 -24.16 -6.10
CA ILE A 57 2.01 -23.57 -5.10
C ILE A 57 3.41 -24.08 -5.41
N LEU A 58 4.34 -23.16 -5.59
CA LEU A 58 5.73 -23.47 -5.93
C LEU A 58 6.65 -23.16 -4.75
N PRO A 59 7.78 -23.85 -4.64
CA PRO A 59 8.88 -23.42 -3.76
C PRO A 59 9.37 -22.03 -4.14
N VAL A 60 9.95 -21.31 -3.20
CA VAL A 60 10.43 -19.92 -3.40
C VAL A 60 11.51 -19.88 -4.49
N GLU A 61 12.33 -20.93 -4.60
CA GLU A 61 13.43 -21.05 -5.56
C GLU A 61 12.94 -21.15 -7.01
N ASP A 62 11.73 -21.68 -7.21
CA ASP A 62 11.11 -21.85 -8.53
C ASP A 62 10.28 -20.61 -8.96
N MET A 63 10.13 -19.62 -8.08
CA MET A 63 9.39 -18.41 -8.40
C MET A 63 10.24 -17.41 -9.19
N PRO A 64 9.64 -16.64 -10.11
CA PRO A 64 10.31 -15.51 -10.74
C PRO A 64 10.87 -14.55 -9.70
N TYR A 65 12.03 -14.00 -9.95
CA TYR A 65 12.70 -13.09 -9.01
C TYR A 65 13.13 -11.80 -9.72
N MET A 66 13.23 -10.74 -8.93
CA MET A 66 13.71 -9.43 -9.38
C MET A 66 15.24 -9.44 -9.46
N ALA A 67 15.82 -8.41 -10.08
CA ALA A 67 17.29 -8.30 -10.25
C ALA A 67 18.04 -8.26 -8.90
N ASP A 68 17.40 -7.83 -7.83
CA ASP A 68 17.93 -7.86 -6.47
C ASP A 68 17.82 -9.23 -5.78
N GLY A 69 17.32 -10.25 -6.49
CA GLY A 69 17.14 -11.62 -5.98
C GLY A 69 15.88 -11.84 -5.17
N ARG A 70 15.01 -10.84 -4.98
CA ARG A 70 13.74 -11.03 -4.29
C ARG A 70 12.72 -11.76 -5.17
N PRO A 71 12.15 -12.88 -4.72
CA PRO A 71 11.12 -13.58 -5.46
C PRO A 71 9.81 -12.83 -5.42
N VAL A 72 8.97 -13.01 -6.44
CA VAL A 72 7.59 -12.55 -6.43
C VAL A 72 6.72 -13.50 -5.61
N ASP A 73 5.71 -12.95 -4.92
CA ASP A 73 4.82 -13.74 -4.06
C ASP A 73 3.71 -14.44 -4.83
N ILE A 74 3.23 -13.83 -5.91
CA ILE A 74 2.09 -14.32 -6.71
C ILE A 74 2.37 -14.04 -8.18
N VAL A 75 2.08 -15.04 -9.04
CA VAL A 75 2.04 -14.89 -10.50
C VAL A 75 0.61 -15.05 -10.95
N LEU A 76 0.10 -14.05 -11.67
CA LEU A 76 -1.26 -14.04 -12.19
C LEU A 76 -1.26 -14.30 -13.70
N ASN A 77 -2.32 -14.97 -14.18
CA ASN A 77 -2.49 -15.19 -15.60
C ASN A 77 -2.85 -13.85 -16.29
N PRO A 78 -2.02 -13.34 -17.23
CA PRO A 78 -2.27 -12.07 -17.90
C PRO A 78 -3.52 -12.07 -18.78
N LEU A 79 -3.99 -13.21 -19.25
CA LEU A 79 -5.20 -13.32 -20.06
C LEU A 79 -6.48 -12.91 -19.31
N GLY A 80 -6.43 -12.89 -17.98
CA GLY A 80 -7.54 -12.40 -17.14
C GLY A 80 -7.73 -10.89 -17.15
N VAL A 81 -6.80 -10.11 -17.69
CA VAL A 81 -6.84 -8.64 -17.68
C VAL A 81 -7.52 -8.06 -18.93
N PRO A 82 -7.12 -8.38 -20.17
CA PRO A 82 -7.66 -7.74 -21.36
C PRO A 82 -9.17 -7.98 -21.54
N SER A 83 -9.62 -9.20 -21.29
CA SER A 83 -11.03 -9.58 -21.47
C SER A 83 -11.95 -8.92 -20.43
N ARG A 84 -11.44 -8.56 -19.27
CA ARG A 84 -12.22 -7.98 -18.17
C ARG A 84 -12.04 -6.48 -18.02
N MET A 85 -11.14 -5.87 -18.77
CA MET A 85 -10.88 -4.42 -18.80
C MET A 85 -10.59 -3.82 -17.42
N ASN A 86 -10.10 -4.60 -16.46
CA ASN A 86 -9.76 -4.17 -15.11
C ASN A 86 -8.29 -3.72 -15.02
N ILE A 87 -7.92 -2.72 -15.81
CA ILE A 87 -6.57 -2.18 -15.95
C ILE A 87 -6.07 -1.57 -14.62
N GLY A 88 -6.99 -1.14 -13.76
CA GLY A 88 -6.66 -0.58 -12.44
C GLY A 88 -5.76 -1.46 -11.58
N GLN A 89 -5.82 -2.79 -11.74
CA GLN A 89 -4.91 -3.71 -11.03
C GLN A 89 -3.44 -3.54 -11.46
N ILE A 90 -3.19 -3.24 -12.73
CA ILE A 90 -1.84 -3.00 -13.26
C ILE A 90 -1.32 -1.68 -12.71
N LEU A 91 -2.13 -0.62 -12.74
CA LEU A 91 -1.78 0.68 -12.18
C LEU A 91 -1.51 0.59 -10.67
N GLU A 92 -2.31 -0.20 -9.95
CA GLU A 92 -2.10 -0.46 -8.51
C GLU A 92 -0.75 -1.11 -8.24
N VAL A 93 -0.37 -2.12 -9.00
CA VAL A 93 0.92 -2.81 -8.84
C VAL A 93 2.08 -1.87 -9.11
N HIS A 94 2.02 -1.06 -10.17
CA HIS A 94 3.06 -0.10 -10.50
C HIS A 94 3.20 1.00 -9.45
N LEU A 95 2.08 1.54 -8.96
CA LEU A 95 2.10 2.53 -7.88
C LEU A 95 2.64 1.94 -6.58
N GLY A 96 2.25 0.71 -6.25
CA GLY A 96 2.77 -0.01 -5.09
C GLY A 96 4.27 -0.28 -5.18
N TRP A 97 4.75 -0.59 -6.39
CA TRP A 97 6.18 -0.76 -6.64
C TRP A 97 6.94 0.57 -6.48
N ALA A 98 6.42 1.67 -7.03
CA ALA A 98 6.97 3.00 -6.82
C ALA A 98 7.00 3.36 -5.33
N ALA A 99 5.91 3.12 -4.60
CA ALA A 99 5.80 3.39 -3.17
C ALA A 99 6.88 2.67 -2.36
N LYS A 100 7.11 1.39 -2.65
CA LYS A 100 8.14 0.59 -2.00
C LYS A 100 9.54 1.08 -2.36
N GLY A 101 9.81 1.35 -3.64
CA GLY A 101 11.11 1.86 -4.11
C GLY A 101 11.47 3.22 -3.51
N ILE A 102 10.49 4.12 -3.35
CA ILE A 102 10.68 5.40 -2.66
C ILE A 102 11.11 5.17 -1.21
N GLY A 103 10.44 4.23 -0.51
CA GLY A 103 10.79 3.89 0.87
C GLY A 103 12.22 3.33 0.98
N GLU A 104 12.62 2.44 0.09
CA GLU A 104 13.97 1.87 0.05
C GLU A 104 15.03 2.95 -0.24
N ARG A 105 14.72 3.91 -1.11
CA ARG A 105 15.58 5.05 -1.39
C ARG A 105 15.75 5.95 -0.17
N ILE A 106 14.67 6.26 0.55
CA ILE A 106 14.72 7.01 1.80
C ILE A 106 15.55 6.26 2.85
N ASP A 107 15.34 4.94 3.00
CA ASP A 107 16.12 4.12 3.95
C ASP A 107 17.61 4.15 3.63
N ARG A 108 17.99 4.12 2.36
CA ARG A 108 19.37 4.26 1.89
C ARG A 108 19.94 5.62 2.26
N MET A 109 19.21 6.71 1.96
CA MET A 109 19.63 8.07 2.29
C MET A 109 19.85 8.25 3.80
N LEU A 110 18.99 7.65 4.63
CA LEU A 110 19.14 7.67 6.09
C LEU A 110 20.35 6.86 6.56
N LYS A 111 20.61 5.69 5.98
CA LYS A 111 21.79 4.86 6.30
C LYS A 111 23.10 5.52 5.90
N GLU A 112 23.11 6.23 4.78
CA GLU A 112 24.26 7.00 4.28
C GLU A 112 24.46 8.32 5.07
N GLN A 113 23.60 8.61 6.05
CA GLN A 113 23.61 9.85 6.84
C GLN A 113 23.68 11.12 5.97
N ARG A 114 22.90 11.12 4.87
CA ARG A 114 22.80 12.29 4.00
C ARG A 114 22.27 13.48 4.76
N LYS A 115 22.64 14.67 4.28
CA LYS A 115 22.20 15.93 4.91
C LYS A 115 20.68 16.04 4.92
N ALA A 116 20.13 16.59 6.00
CA ALA A 116 18.69 16.84 6.13
C ALA A 116 18.13 17.67 4.96
N SER A 117 18.95 18.56 4.38
CA SER A 117 18.59 19.35 3.21
C SER A 117 18.29 18.50 1.95
N GLU A 118 19.05 17.42 1.72
CA GLU A 118 18.81 16.52 0.59
C GLU A 118 17.54 15.67 0.78
N LEU A 119 17.32 15.22 2.03
CA LEU A 119 16.08 14.55 2.40
C LEU A 119 14.87 15.47 2.23
N ARG A 120 14.97 16.73 2.66
CA ARG A 120 13.91 17.73 2.50
C ARG A 120 13.60 17.97 1.03
N GLU A 121 14.60 18.13 0.18
CA GLU A 121 14.40 18.30 -1.27
C GLU A 121 13.70 17.07 -1.88
N PHE A 122 14.10 15.87 -1.47
CA PHE A 122 13.47 14.64 -1.95
C PHE A 122 12.01 14.51 -1.50
N LEU A 123 11.74 14.79 -0.22
CA LEU A 123 10.38 14.78 0.33
C LEU A 123 9.52 15.88 -0.30
N ASN A 124 10.06 17.06 -0.55
CA ASN A 124 9.35 18.12 -1.27
C ASN A 124 8.93 17.67 -2.67
N LYS A 125 9.79 16.97 -3.40
CA LYS A 125 9.43 16.38 -4.70
C LYS A 125 8.33 15.34 -4.58
N LEU A 126 8.38 14.51 -3.54
CA LEU A 126 7.39 13.46 -3.29
C LEU A 126 6.00 14.05 -2.97
N TYR A 127 5.93 14.96 -2.00
CA TYR A 127 4.65 15.50 -1.53
C TYR A 127 4.03 16.52 -2.49
N ASN A 128 4.85 17.29 -3.18
CA ASN A 128 4.38 18.34 -4.08
C ASN A 128 4.11 17.88 -5.52
N SER A 129 4.40 16.63 -5.86
CA SER A 129 4.10 16.05 -7.17
C SER A 129 2.60 15.87 -7.43
N SER A 130 1.79 15.71 -6.38
CA SER A 130 0.34 15.48 -6.48
C SER A 130 -0.52 16.76 -6.47
N GLY A 131 0.09 17.94 -6.60
CA GLY A 131 -0.61 19.22 -6.70
C GLY A 131 -1.09 19.85 -5.39
N LYS A 132 -1.05 19.15 -4.25
CA LYS A 132 -1.19 19.72 -2.92
C LYS A 132 0.18 20.17 -2.45
N LYS A 133 0.36 21.49 -2.27
CA LYS A 133 1.60 22.01 -1.72
C LYS A 133 1.59 21.85 -0.20
N GLU A 134 2.40 20.95 0.29
CA GLU A 134 2.75 20.89 1.72
C GLU A 134 4.05 21.66 1.94
N ASP A 135 4.03 22.54 2.94
CA ASP A 135 5.19 23.36 3.28
C ASP A 135 6.11 22.58 4.22
N LEU A 136 7.01 21.79 3.63
CA LEU A 136 8.04 21.06 4.38
C LEU A 136 9.21 21.95 4.81
N ASP A 137 9.28 23.18 4.31
CA ASP A 137 10.34 24.12 4.65
C ASP A 137 10.14 24.71 6.07
N ALA A 138 8.91 24.64 6.60
CA ALA A 138 8.58 25.01 7.96
C ALA A 138 9.05 24.00 9.02
N LEU A 139 9.35 22.76 8.62
CA LEU A 139 9.76 21.68 9.52
C LEU A 139 11.25 21.80 9.90
N THR A 140 11.56 21.44 11.14
CA THR A 140 12.95 21.32 11.60
C THR A 140 13.66 20.12 10.97
N ASP A 141 14.98 20.09 11.02
CA ASP A 141 15.76 18.97 10.48
C ASP A 141 15.48 17.66 11.23
N GLU A 142 15.18 17.74 12.54
CA GLU A 142 14.81 16.57 13.34
C GLU A 142 13.45 16.00 12.91
N GLU A 143 12.47 16.85 12.68
CA GLU A 143 11.14 16.47 12.20
C GLU A 143 11.20 15.87 10.77
N ILE A 144 12.07 16.37 9.91
CA ILE A 144 12.32 15.81 8.58
C ILE A 144 12.91 14.40 8.67
N ILE A 145 13.86 14.17 9.57
CA ILE A 145 14.45 12.84 9.79
C ILE A 145 13.41 11.87 10.38
N GLU A 146 12.55 12.33 11.28
CA GLU A 146 11.48 11.53 11.85
C GLU A 146 10.45 11.16 10.76
N LEU A 147 10.02 12.11 9.94
CA LEU A 147 9.13 11.88 8.79
C LEU A 147 9.73 10.87 7.82
N ALA A 148 11.00 11.04 7.46
CA ALA A 148 11.72 10.10 6.60
C ALA A 148 11.81 8.71 7.23
N SER A 149 12.02 8.61 8.54
CA SER A 149 12.05 7.33 9.27
C SER A 149 10.72 6.58 9.19
N ASN A 150 9.59 7.30 9.24
CA ASN A 150 8.26 6.72 9.10
C ASN A 150 8.00 6.17 7.69
N LEU A 151 8.64 6.73 6.68
CA LEU A 151 8.50 6.33 5.27
C LEU A 151 9.49 5.24 4.82
N ARG A 152 10.39 4.76 5.68
CA ARG A 152 11.42 3.75 5.35
C ARG A 152 10.85 2.45 4.76
N LYS A 153 9.64 2.05 5.16
CA LYS A 153 9.00 0.83 4.69
C LYS A 153 8.20 1.00 3.40
N GLY A 154 8.03 2.22 2.95
CA GLY A 154 7.29 2.61 1.77
C GLY A 154 6.47 3.88 2.00
N ALA A 155 6.27 4.65 0.94
CA ALA A 155 5.39 5.81 0.96
C ALA A 155 3.93 5.35 0.84
N SER A 156 3.05 5.85 1.69
CA SER A 156 1.63 5.54 1.61
C SER A 156 0.94 6.53 0.68
N PHE A 157 0.32 6.01 -0.38
CA PHE A 157 -0.49 6.79 -1.31
C PHE A 157 -1.98 6.55 -1.05
N ALA A 158 -2.75 7.63 -1.03
CA ALA A 158 -4.19 7.60 -0.98
C ALA A 158 -4.75 8.49 -2.09
N SER A 159 -5.59 7.92 -2.95
CA SER A 159 -6.29 8.67 -4.00
C SER A 159 -7.79 8.72 -3.70
N PRO A 160 -8.48 9.85 -4.00
CA PRO A 160 -9.92 9.93 -3.94
C PRO A 160 -10.58 8.95 -4.93
N VAL A 161 -11.81 8.52 -4.61
CA VAL A 161 -12.53 7.50 -5.41
C VAL A 161 -12.73 7.94 -6.87
N PHE A 162 -13.00 9.23 -7.11
CA PHE A 162 -13.27 9.78 -8.43
C PHE A 162 -12.13 10.61 -9.02
N ASP A 163 -11.01 10.70 -8.33
CA ASP A 163 -9.79 11.40 -8.76
C ASP A 163 -8.59 10.53 -8.45
N GLY A 164 -8.54 9.38 -9.11
CA GLY A 164 -7.47 8.40 -8.98
C GLY A 164 -6.17 8.87 -9.63
N ALA A 165 -5.06 8.24 -9.25
CA ALA A 165 -3.75 8.51 -9.82
C ALA A 165 -3.74 8.25 -11.33
N LYS A 166 -3.24 9.22 -12.09
CA LYS A 166 -3.06 9.12 -13.54
C LYS A 166 -1.80 8.34 -13.88
N GLU A 167 -1.77 7.76 -15.08
CA GLU A 167 -0.58 7.03 -15.58
C GLU A 167 0.68 7.89 -15.53
N SER A 168 0.59 9.18 -15.91
CA SER A 168 1.71 10.12 -15.87
C SER A 168 2.27 10.30 -14.45
N GLU A 169 1.42 10.41 -13.45
CA GLU A 169 1.80 10.55 -12.05
C GLU A 169 2.50 9.29 -11.53
N ILE A 170 1.99 8.11 -11.92
CA ILE A 170 2.62 6.82 -11.57
C ILE A 170 4.01 6.72 -12.20
N ARG A 171 4.18 7.16 -13.44
CA ARG A 171 5.49 7.20 -14.11
C ARG A 171 6.47 8.15 -13.40
N GLU A 172 6.00 9.32 -12.99
CA GLU A 172 6.81 10.26 -12.20
C GLU A 172 7.26 9.65 -10.87
N MET A 173 6.36 8.93 -10.17
CA MET A 173 6.69 8.25 -8.93
C MET A 173 7.71 7.12 -9.15
N LEU A 174 7.58 6.36 -10.24
CA LEU A 174 8.56 5.33 -10.62
C LEU A 174 9.92 5.96 -10.92
N ASN A 175 9.97 7.07 -11.66
CA ASN A 175 11.22 7.79 -11.93
C ASN A 175 11.81 8.39 -10.64
N LEU A 176 10.97 8.82 -9.71
CA LEU A 176 11.43 9.28 -8.40
C LEU A 176 12.02 8.13 -7.57
N ALA A 177 11.42 6.94 -7.63
CA ALA A 177 11.91 5.75 -6.95
C ALA A 177 13.23 5.23 -7.58
N TYR A 178 13.25 5.14 -8.90
CA TYR A 178 14.33 4.53 -9.69
C TYR A 178 14.84 5.49 -10.78
N PRO A 179 15.59 6.54 -10.43
CA PRO A 179 16.12 7.47 -11.41
C PRO A 179 17.21 6.81 -12.25
N SER A 180 17.23 7.09 -13.55
CA SER A 180 18.19 6.52 -14.51
C SER A 180 19.65 6.81 -14.21
N ASN A 181 19.89 7.87 -13.45
CA ASN A 181 21.24 8.29 -13.07
C ASN A 181 21.78 7.61 -11.81
N ASP A 182 21.01 6.72 -11.20
CA ASP A 182 21.44 5.97 -10.01
C ASP A 182 22.20 4.71 -10.45
N PRO A 183 23.49 4.54 -10.10
CA PRO A 183 24.30 3.38 -10.50
C PRO A 183 23.74 2.03 -10.02
N GLU A 184 22.96 2.03 -8.94
CA GLU A 184 22.30 0.81 -8.46
C GLU A 184 21.07 0.48 -9.30
N VAL A 185 20.34 1.48 -9.76
CA VAL A 185 19.22 1.31 -10.69
C VAL A 185 19.70 0.76 -12.03
N GLU A 186 20.85 1.24 -12.52
CA GLU A 186 21.48 0.71 -13.73
C GLU A 186 21.87 -0.77 -13.58
N LYS A 187 22.42 -1.17 -12.42
CA LYS A 187 22.71 -2.58 -12.11
C LYS A 187 21.44 -3.44 -12.05
N LEU A 188 20.31 -2.88 -11.63
CA LEU A 188 19.03 -3.55 -11.60
C LEU A 188 18.37 -3.67 -12.99
N GLY A 189 18.98 -3.09 -14.03
CA GLY A 189 18.49 -3.17 -15.40
C GLY A 189 17.26 -2.29 -15.70
N PHE A 190 16.92 -1.38 -14.80
CA PHE A 190 15.87 -0.39 -15.01
C PHE A 190 16.42 0.78 -15.84
N ASN A 191 16.20 0.73 -17.14
CA ASN A 191 16.49 1.86 -18.04
C ASN A 191 15.20 2.64 -18.30
N ASP A 192 15.24 3.95 -18.09
CA ASP A 192 14.15 4.91 -18.25
C ASP A 192 13.27 4.76 -19.46
N SER A 193 13.90 4.52 -20.59
CA SER A 193 13.22 4.49 -21.87
C SER A 193 12.48 3.17 -22.15
N LYS A 194 12.58 2.19 -21.25
CA LYS A 194 12.13 0.82 -21.51
C LYS A 194 11.19 0.23 -20.46
N THR A 195 10.89 0.95 -19.41
CA THR A 195 9.77 0.56 -18.53
C THR A 195 8.48 0.92 -19.27
N GLN A 196 8.15 0.12 -20.27
CA GLN A 196 6.86 0.19 -20.94
C GLN A 196 5.85 -0.44 -20.00
N ILE A 197 4.92 0.39 -19.52
CA ILE A 197 3.70 -0.04 -18.87
C ILE A 197 2.74 -0.58 -19.93
#